data_7388225667f6e90f3aa231555b5981ec
#
_entry.id   7388225667f6e90f3aa231555b5981ec
#
_cell.length_a   1.000
_cell.length_b   1.000
_cell.length_c   1.000
_cell.angle_alpha   90.00
_cell.angle_beta   90.00
_cell.angle_gamma   90.00
#
_symmetry.space_group_name_H-M   'P 1'
#
loop_
_entity.id
_entity.type
_entity.pdbx_description
1 polymer ?
#
loop_
_entity_poly.entity_id
_entity_poly.type
_entity_poly.pdbx_seq_one_letter_code
_entity_poly.pdbx_strand_id
1 'polypeptide(L)'
;MRSSTLVKAFLIIVILGISVPLLSPVQAVNYSQPTVSWSTFKSQLRQEALAEGIRPEVFDAAFANIHKPDRKTLHLDRTQPERRLTFLKYRNTRGDAYRIKLGQKKYRRYQDLLDTVGNQFGVDPCVITALWGIESSYGHYLGNFPVIKSLATLAYDN
;
A
#
# COMPACT_ATOMS: atom_id res chain seq x y z
N MET A 1 12.06 -54.26 30.02
CA MET A 1 12.90 -53.08 30.24
C MET A 1 13.54 -52.60 28.91
N ARG A 2 12.78 -51.99 28.02
CA ARG A 2 13.30 -51.36 26.78
C ARG A 2 12.30 -50.29 26.29
N SER A 3 12.12 -49.24 27.08
CA SER A 3 11.19 -48.16 26.68
C SER A 3 11.66 -46.73 27.02
N SER A 4 12.86 -46.55 27.60
CA SER A 4 13.27 -45.20 28.01
C SER A 4 14.26 -44.49 27.07
N THR A 5 14.80 -45.20 26.08
CA THR A 5 15.83 -44.62 25.17
C THR A 5 15.24 -43.95 23.95
N LEU A 6 14.06 -44.39 23.49
CA LEU A 6 13.37 -43.78 22.33
C LEU A 6 12.70 -42.42 22.66
N VAL A 7 12.24 -42.25 23.89
CA VAL A 7 11.60 -40.97 24.30
C VAL A 7 12.63 -39.87 24.50
N LYS A 8 13.86 -40.20 24.89
CA LYS A 8 14.94 -39.19 25.00
C LYS A 8 15.52 -38.75 23.66
N ALA A 9 15.49 -39.62 22.64
CA ALA A 9 15.93 -39.26 21.31
C ALA A 9 14.94 -38.32 20.57
N PHE A 10 13.64 -38.44 20.89
CA PHE A 10 12.61 -37.58 20.27
C PHE A 10 12.57 -36.15 20.86
N LEU A 11 13.00 -36.00 22.12
CA LEU A 11 13.00 -34.69 22.80
C LEU A 11 14.19 -33.79 22.36
N ILE A 12 15.29 -34.42 21.90
CA ILE A 12 16.49 -33.68 21.45
C ILE A 12 16.31 -33.12 19.99
N ILE A 13 15.51 -33.78 19.17
CA ILE A 13 15.28 -33.36 17.78
C ILE A 13 14.33 -32.13 17.67
N VAL A 14 13.48 -31.93 18.68
CA VAL A 14 12.53 -30.80 18.70
C VAL A 14 13.19 -29.47 19.13
N ILE A 15 14.35 -29.51 19.81
CA ILE A 15 15.04 -28.29 20.30
C ILE A 15 16.02 -27.70 19.25
N LEU A 16 16.41 -28.48 18.24
CA LEU A 16 17.38 -28.05 17.21
C LEU A 16 16.78 -27.52 15.92
N GLY A 17 15.45 -27.40 15.81
CA GLY A 17 14.75 -27.06 14.57
C GLY A 17 14.05 -25.70 14.51
N ILE A 18 14.10 -24.89 15.57
CA ILE A 18 13.53 -23.53 15.50
C ILE A 18 14.70 -22.54 15.34
N SER A 19 15.26 -22.48 14.15
CA SER A 19 15.94 -21.27 13.69
C SER A 19 14.85 -20.19 13.53
N VAL A 20 14.63 -19.41 14.60
CA VAL A 20 13.91 -18.16 14.52
C VAL A 20 14.63 -17.32 13.46
N PRO A 21 14.02 -16.98 12.30
CA PRO A 21 14.64 -16.06 11.38
C PRO A 21 14.89 -14.78 12.18
N LEU A 22 16.16 -14.42 12.35
CA LEU A 22 16.54 -13.11 12.87
C LEU A 22 15.78 -12.11 12.00
N LEU A 23 14.80 -11.43 12.58
CA LEU A 23 14.13 -10.31 11.96
C LEU A 23 15.22 -9.35 11.51
N SER A 24 15.49 -9.34 10.22
CA SER A 24 16.40 -8.36 9.64
C SER A 24 15.92 -6.98 10.08
N PRO A 25 16.78 -6.13 10.63
CA PRO A 25 16.36 -4.80 11.01
C PRO A 25 15.79 -4.14 9.76
N VAL A 26 14.58 -3.59 9.88
CA VAL A 26 13.99 -2.75 8.85
C VAL A 26 14.99 -1.63 8.60
N GLN A 27 15.69 -1.69 7.49
CA GLN A 27 16.63 -0.65 7.11
C GLN A 27 15.84 0.65 6.96
N ALA A 28 16.30 1.68 7.65
CA ALA A 28 15.78 3.01 7.44
C ALA A 28 16.01 3.38 5.96
N VAL A 29 14.94 3.75 5.26
CA VAL A 29 15.04 4.24 3.89
C VAL A 29 15.86 5.52 3.94
N ASN A 30 17.10 5.46 3.45
CA ASN A 30 17.95 6.64 3.28
C ASN A 30 17.40 7.40 2.07
N TYR A 31 16.67 8.48 2.32
CA TYR A 31 16.30 9.43 1.27
C TYR A 31 17.57 10.17 0.80
N SER A 32 18.22 9.64 -0.23
CA SER A 32 19.30 10.33 -0.91
C SER A 32 18.73 11.50 -1.71
N GLN A 33 19.50 12.59 -1.81
CA GLN A 33 19.08 13.69 -2.70
C GLN A 33 19.12 13.21 -4.15
N PRO A 34 18.15 13.62 -4.99
CA PRO A 34 18.16 13.25 -6.39
C PRO A 34 19.48 13.62 -7.08
N THR A 35 20.06 12.67 -7.79
CA THR A 35 21.36 12.82 -8.44
C THR A 35 21.30 13.61 -9.75
N VAL A 36 20.11 13.77 -10.31
CA VAL A 36 19.86 14.47 -11.58
C VAL A 36 18.85 15.60 -11.42
N SER A 37 18.81 16.54 -12.35
CA SER A 37 17.80 17.58 -12.35
C SER A 37 16.39 17.01 -12.67
N TRP A 38 15.34 17.70 -12.22
CA TRP A 38 13.95 17.33 -12.56
C TRP A 38 13.72 17.27 -14.09
N SER A 39 14.32 18.18 -14.85
CA SER A 39 14.20 18.17 -16.32
C SER A 39 14.86 16.94 -16.93
N THR A 40 16.05 16.57 -16.45
CA THR A 40 16.77 15.37 -16.89
C THR A 40 15.96 14.12 -16.56
N PHE A 41 15.49 13.99 -15.31
CA PHE A 41 14.62 12.88 -14.90
C PHE A 41 13.37 12.76 -15.78
N LYS A 42 12.66 13.88 -16.02
CA LYS A 42 11.48 13.88 -16.87
C LYS A 42 11.79 13.43 -18.30
N SER A 43 12.95 13.82 -18.86
CA SER A 43 13.38 13.37 -20.18
C SER A 43 13.69 11.88 -20.24
N GLN A 44 14.34 11.35 -19.21
CA GLN A 44 14.61 9.90 -19.07
C GLN A 44 13.31 9.11 -18.94
N LEU A 45 12.41 9.54 -18.05
CA LEU A 45 11.10 8.92 -17.86
C LEU A 45 10.27 8.91 -19.15
N ARG A 46 10.39 9.98 -19.98
CA ARG A 46 9.75 10.00 -21.29
C ARG A 46 10.30 8.94 -22.23
N GLN A 47 11.62 8.78 -22.27
CA GLN A 47 12.25 7.75 -23.12
C GLN A 47 11.83 6.34 -22.69
N GLU A 48 11.82 6.06 -21.40
CA GLU A 48 11.35 4.80 -20.84
C GLU A 48 9.89 4.53 -21.19
N ALA A 49 9.00 5.53 -20.98
CA ALA A 49 7.59 5.41 -21.31
C ALA A 49 7.34 5.11 -22.81
N LEU A 50 8.12 5.73 -23.71
CA LEU A 50 8.04 5.45 -25.15
C LEU A 50 8.54 4.03 -25.47
N ALA A 51 9.58 3.56 -24.81
CA ALA A 51 10.09 2.20 -24.97
C ALA A 51 9.07 1.14 -24.52
N GLU A 52 8.26 1.45 -23.48
CA GLU A 52 7.12 0.66 -23.00
C GLU A 52 5.85 0.80 -23.87
N GLY A 53 5.92 1.50 -24.99
CA GLY A 53 4.81 1.63 -25.94
C GLY A 53 3.82 2.76 -25.61
N ILE A 54 4.10 3.62 -24.64
CA ILE A 54 3.28 4.80 -24.36
C ILE A 54 3.44 5.81 -25.53
N ARG A 55 2.34 6.23 -26.11
CA ARG A 55 2.38 7.20 -27.22
C ARG A 55 2.91 8.57 -26.75
N PRO A 56 3.75 9.26 -27.55
CA PRO A 56 4.37 10.53 -27.17
C PRO A 56 3.35 11.58 -26.71
N GLU A 57 2.25 11.74 -27.43
CA GLU A 57 1.21 12.72 -27.14
C GLU A 57 0.51 12.45 -25.79
N VAL A 58 0.41 11.18 -25.35
CA VAL A 58 -0.18 10.82 -24.05
C VAL A 58 0.75 11.25 -22.93
N PHE A 59 2.06 10.94 -23.05
CA PHE A 59 3.04 11.37 -22.06
C PHE A 59 3.11 12.89 -21.98
N ASP A 60 3.24 13.56 -23.13
CA ASP A 60 3.40 15.01 -23.20
C ASP A 60 2.18 15.74 -22.64
N ALA A 61 0.97 15.26 -22.90
CA ALA A 61 -0.26 15.80 -22.31
C ALA A 61 -0.31 15.59 -20.79
N ALA A 62 0.07 14.40 -20.30
CA ALA A 62 0.09 14.09 -18.86
C ALA A 62 1.09 14.97 -18.08
N PHE A 63 2.21 15.34 -18.71
CA PHE A 63 3.29 16.12 -18.08
C PHE A 63 3.29 17.61 -18.46
N ALA A 64 2.31 18.08 -19.25
CA ALA A 64 2.26 19.46 -19.75
C ALA A 64 2.38 20.51 -18.64
N ASN A 65 1.69 20.30 -17.51
CA ASN A 65 1.65 21.23 -16.38
C ASN A 65 2.52 20.79 -15.19
N ILE A 66 3.42 19.81 -15.38
CA ILE A 66 4.28 19.28 -14.32
C ILE A 66 5.72 19.78 -14.54
N HIS A 67 6.05 20.93 -13.94
CA HIS A 67 7.33 21.62 -14.13
C HIS A 67 8.33 21.38 -12.99
N LYS A 68 7.87 20.87 -11.84
CA LYS A 68 8.69 20.61 -10.64
C LYS A 68 8.07 19.54 -9.75
N PRO A 69 8.87 18.88 -8.87
CA PRO A 69 8.36 17.95 -7.87
C PRO A 69 7.35 18.61 -6.95
N ASP A 70 6.45 17.82 -6.38
CA ASP A 70 5.46 18.29 -5.41
C ASP A 70 5.98 18.19 -3.98
N ARG A 71 6.33 19.33 -3.39
CA ARG A 71 6.84 19.41 -2.02
C ARG A 71 5.86 18.83 -0.98
N LYS A 72 4.55 18.94 -1.22
CA LYS A 72 3.54 18.40 -0.31
C LYS A 72 3.57 16.87 -0.31
N THR A 73 3.69 16.27 -1.48
CA THR A 73 3.86 14.81 -1.62
C THR A 73 5.10 14.33 -0.87
N LEU A 74 6.27 14.95 -1.10
CA LEU A 74 7.51 14.59 -0.41
C LEU A 74 7.40 14.74 1.11
N HIS A 75 6.78 15.83 1.58
CA HIS A 75 6.60 16.03 3.02
C HIS A 75 5.74 14.94 3.65
N LEU A 76 4.63 14.58 3.03
CA LEU A 76 3.74 13.54 3.53
C LEU A 76 4.37 12.16 3.49
N ASP A 77 5.12 11.84 2.44
CA ASP A 77 5.86 10.59 2.33
C ASP A 77 6.87 10.44 3.47
N ARG A 78 7.69 11.46 3.71
CA ARG A 78 8.71 11.46 4.77
C ARG A 78 8.13 11.48 6.18
N THR A 79 6.99 12.11 6.39
CA THR A 79 6.39 12.22 7.73
C THR A 79 5.50 11.03 8.09
N GLN A 80 4.89 10.40 7.10
CA GLN A 80 3.99 9.24 7.22
C GLN A 80 3.13 9.30 8.49
N PRO A 81 2.15 10.21 8.57
CA PRO A 81 1.40 10.52 9.81
C PRO A 81 0.76 9.28 10.44
N GLU A 82 0.38 8.29 9.63
CA GLU A 82 -0.25 7.04 10.06
C GLU A 82 0.67 6.21 10.96
N ARG A 83 1.98 6.24 10.75
CA ARG A 83 2.97 5.53 11.60
C ARG A 83 3.05 6.08 13.02
N ARG A 84 2.54 7.28 13.26
CA ARG A 84 2.53 7.93 14.58
C ARG A 84 1.25 7.69 15.37
N LEU A 85 0.26 7.02 14.78
CA LEU A 85 -0.99 6.72 15.44
C LEU A 85 -0.89 5.44 16.26
N THR A 86 -1.41 5.44 17.49
CA THR A 86 -1.64 4.19 18.21
C THR A 86 -2.71 3.37 17.51
N PHE A 87 -2.68 2.05 17.68
CA PHE A 87 -3.71 1.16 17.10
C PHE A 87 -5.13 1.58 17.48
N LEU A 88 -5.37 1.93 18.74
CA LEU A 88 -6.71 2.36 19.20
C LEU A 88 -7.16 3.64 18.49
N LYS A 89 -6.26 4.61 18.35
CA LYS A 89 -6.57 5.87 17.67
C LYS A 89 -6.83 5.62 16.18
N TYR A 90 -6.00 4.81 15.52
CA TYR A 90 -6.19 4.41 14.12
C TYR A 90 -7.56 3.72 13.94
N ARG A 91 -7.84 2.68 14.71
CA ARG A 91 -9.12 1.95 14.68
C ARG A 91 -10.32 2.89 14.86
N ASN A 92 -10.29 3.76 15.88
CA ASN A 92 -11.42 4.63 16.20
C ASN A 92 -11.65 5.72 15.12
N THR A 93 -10.60 6.16 14.43
CA THR A 93 -10.72 7.15 13.35
C THR A 93 -11.12 6.53 12.02
N ARG A 94 -10.74 5.27 11.76
CA ARG A 94 -11.05 4.58 10.50
C ARG A 94 -12.35 3.77 10.56
N GLY A 95 -12.74 3.29 11.75
CA GLY A 95 -13.95 2.51 12.02
C GLY A 95 -14.96 3.27 12.89
N ASP A 96 -15.26 4.53 12.58
CA ASP A 96 -16.27 5.30 13.29
C ASP A 96 -17.70 4.79 13.01
N ALA A 97 -18.63 5.08 13.93
CA ALA A 97 -20.00 4.58 13.86
C ALA A 97 -20.74 5.00 12.57
N TYR A 98 -20.44 6.20 12.04
CA TYR A 98 -21.05 6.66 10.79
C TYR A 98 -20.59 5.80 9.60
N ARG A 99 -19.27 5.55 9.49
CA ARG A 99 -18.70 4.71 8.42
C ARG A 99 -19.22 3.27 8.49
N ILE A 100 -19.32 2.71 9.70
CA ILE A 100 -19.89 1.36 9.91
C ILE A 100 -21.34 1.31 9.41
N LYS A 101 -22.19 2.26 9.81
CA LYS A 101 -23.58 2.33 9.39
C LYS A 101 -23.73 2.50 7.87
N LEU A 102 -22.88 3.34 7.27
CA LEU A 102 -22.84 3.53 5.82
C LEU A 102 -22.39 2.23 5.11
N GLY A 103 -21.41 1.53 5.64
CA GLY A 103 -20.93 0.25 5.14
C GLY A 103 -22.01 -0.82 5.13
N GLN A 104 -22.74 -0.97 6.23
CA GLN A 104 -23.87 -1.89 6.30
C GLN A 104 -24.95 -1.56 5.27
N LYS A 105 -25.22 -0.26 5.01
CA LYS A 105 -26.15 0.15 3.96
C LYS A 105 -25.64 -0.20 2.56
N LYS A 106 -24.34 0.04 2.32
CA LYS A 106 -23.69 -0.28 1.04
C LYS A 106 -23.63 -1.79 0.82
N TYR A 107 -23.26 -2.56 1.84
CA TYR A 107 -23.28 -4.02 1.79
C TYR A 107 -24.63 -4.56 1.33
N ARG A 108 -25.72 -4.19 2.02
CA ARG A 108 -27.09 -4.62 1.65
C ARG A 108 -27.47 -4.19 0.23
N ARG A 109 -27.05 -2.99 -0.21
CA ARG A 109 -27.39 -2.50 -1.55
C ARG A 109 -26.69 -3.25 -2.68
N TYR A 110 -25.46 -3.72 -2.43
CA TYR A 110 -24.62 -4.36 -3.44
C TYR A 110 -24.33 -5.83 -3.12
N GLN A 111 -25.20 -6.45 -2.31
CA GLN A 111 -24.97 -7.80 -1.80
C GLN A 111 -24.69 -8.80 -2.90
N ASP A 112 -25.55 -8.90 -3.91
CA ASP A 112 -25.40 -9.88 -5.00
C ASP A 112 -24.06 -9.71 -5.76
N LEU A 113 -23.66 -8.46 -5.99
CA LEU A 113 -22.37 -8.16 -6.62
C LEU A 113 -21.19 -8.54 -5.72
N LEU A 114 -21.28 -8.20 -4.44
CA LEU A 114 -20.23 -8.49 -3.45
C LEU A 114 -20.09 -10.01 -3.24
N ASP A 115 -21.18 -10.74 -3.18
CA ASP A 115 -21.19 -12.20 -3.07
C ASP A 115 -20.61 -12.84 -4.34
N THR A 116 -20.96 -12.34 -5.53
CA THR A 116 -20.39 -12.81 -6.80
C THR A 116 -18.87 -12.63 -6.82
N VAL A 117 -18.38 -11.43 -6.51
CA VAL A 117 -16.93 -11.12 -6.48
C VAL A 117 -16.25 -11.91 -5.38
N GLY A 118 -16.85 -11.96 -4.18
CA GLY A 118 -16.31 -12.72 -3.05
C GLY A 118 -16.11 -14.20 -3.38
N ASN A 119 -17.11 -14.82 -4.00
CA ASN A 119 -17.03 -16.22 -4.43
C ASN A 119 -15.99 -16.43 -5.54
N GLN A 120 -15.90 -15.52 -6.50
CA GLN A 120 -14.94 -15.61 -7.61
C GLN A 120 -13.47 -15.54 -7.13
N PHE A 121 -13.18 -14.71 -6.14
CA PHE A 121 -11.82 -14.45 -5.66
C PHE A 121 -11.51 -15.06 -4.28
N GLY A 122 -12.44 -15.77 -3.67
CA GLY A 122 -12.27 -16.36 -2.34
C GLY A 122 -12.11 -15.32 -1.22
N VAL A 123 -12.77 -14.17 -1.33
CA VAL A 123 -12.68 -13.06 -0.37
C VAL A 123 -14.05 -12.82 0.27
N ASP A 124 -14.08 -12.71 1.60
CA ASP A 124 -15.31 -12.37 2.32
C ASP A 124 -15.88 -11.02 1.85
N PRO A 125 -17.14 -10.94 1.42
CA PRO A 125 -17.81 -9.71 1.00
C PRO A 125 -17.74 -8.58 2.03
N CYS A 126 -17.70 -8.91 3.34
CA CYS A 126 -17.53 -7.92 4.40
C CYS A 126 -16.16 -7.27 4.36
N VAL A 127 -15.09 -8.01 4.02
CA VAL A 127 -13.74 -7.48 3.86
C VAL A 127 -13.68 -6.53 2.68
N ILE A 128 -14.28 -6.90 1.54
CA ILE A 128 -14.36 -6.03 0.35
C ILE A 128 -15.05 -4.71 0.71
N THR A 129 -16.18 -4.81 1.41
CA THR A 129 -16.95 -3.63 1.85
C THR A 129 -16.17 -2.75 2.83
N ALA A 130 -15.46 -3.36 3.78
CA ALA A 130 -14.65 -2.63 4.76
C ALA A 130 -13.50 -1.87 4.08
N LEU A 131 -12.77 -2.51 3.17
CA LEU A 131 -11.72 -1.87 2.37
C LEU A 131 -12.27 -0.71 1.55
N TRP A 132 -13.39 -0.90 0.85
CA TRP A 132 -14.04 0.18 0.10
C TRP A 132 -14.35 1.40 1.00
N GLY A 133 -14.79 1.14 2.24
CA GLY A 133 -15.05 2.19 3.23
C GLY A 133 -13.80 2.91 3.72
N ILE A 134 -12.72 2.16 4.00
CA ILE A 134 -11.47 2.73 4.53
C ILE A 134 -10.75 3.53 3.44
N GLU A 135 -10.67 3.02 2.21
CA GLU A 135 -9.89 3.63 1.13
C GLU A 135 -10.56 4.90 0.55
N SER A 136 -11.88 4.87 0.38
CA SER A 136 -12.55 5.95 -0.37
C SER A 136 -13.83 6.47 0.28
N SER A 137 -14.15 6.06 1.53
CA SER A 137 -15.45 6.33 2.15
C SER A 137 -16.61 5.95 1.22
N TYR A 138 -16.54 4.74 0.64
CA TYR A 138 -17.52 4.20 -0.31
C TYR A 138 -17.67 5.04 -1.60
N GLY A 139 -16.54 5.55 -2.11
CA GLY A 139 -16.48 6.36 -3.32
C GLY A 139 -16.79 7.85 -3.12
N HIS A 140 -17.01 8.30 -1.89
CA HIS A 140 -17.22 9.73 -1.59
C HIS A 140 -15.93 10.54 -1.56
N TYR A 141 -14.79 9.89 -1.35
CA TYR A 141 -13.48 10.52 -1.32
C TYR A 141 -12.50 9.76 -2.19
N LEU A 142 -12.09 10.37 -3.28
CA LEU A 142 -11.12 9.80 -4.24
C LEU A 142 -9.72 10.40 -4.08
N GLY A 143 -9.52 11.22 -3.06
CA GLY A 143 -8.30 11.99 -2.88
C GLY A 143 -8.28 13.27 -3.74
N ASN A 144 -7.31 14.12 -3.45
CA ASN A 144 -7.12 15.42 -4.12
C ASN A 144 -5.67 15.62 -4.62
N PHE A 145 -4.91 14.53 -4.69
CA PHE A 145 -3.56 14.57 -5.23
C PHE A 145 -3.58 14.31 -6.74
N PRO A 146 -2.88 15.14 -7.54
CA PRO A 146 -2.65 14.85 -8.95
C PRO A 146 -1.78 13.60 -9.08
N VAL A 147 -2.37 12.47 -9.47
CA VAL A 147 -1.72 11.13 -9.44
C VAL A 147 -0.38 11.13 -10.17
N ILE A 148 -0.36 11.56 -11.44
CA ILE A 148 0.86 11.57 -12.26
C ILE A 148 1.97 12.40 -11.60
N LYS A 149 1.63 13.61 -11.13
CA LYS A 149 2.60 14.48 -10.46
C LYS A 149 3.14 13.87 -9.18
N SER A 150 2.27 13.27 -8.36
CA SER A 150 2.67 12.65 -7.10
C SER A 150 3.56 11.44 -7.33
N LEU A 151 3.19 10.53 -8.25
CA LEU A 151 4.00 9.36 -8.55
C LEU A 151 5.35 9.73 -9.16
N ALA A 152 5.38 10.66 -10.13
CA ALA A 152 6.63 11.13 -10.71
C ALA A 152 7.52 11.83 -9.67
N THR A 153 6.92 12.53 -8.69
CA THR A 153 7.65 13.16 -7.60
C THR A 153 8.31 12.12 -6.69
N LEU A 154 7.57 11.07 -6.31
CA LEU A 154 8.10 9.99 -5.48
C LEU A 154 9.20 9.21 -6.20
N ALA A 155 9.01 8.92 -7.49
CA ALA A 155 10.03 8.25 -8.32
C ALA A 155 11.30 9.09 -8.51
N TYR A 156 11.18 10.41 -8.47
CA TYR A 156 12.32 11.33 -8.56
C TYR A 156 13.13 11.40 -7.24
N ASP A 157 12.48 11.23 -6.09
CA ASP A 157 13.08 11.37 -4.76
C ASP A 157 13.74 10.05 -4.27
N ASN A 158 13.53 8.94 -4.97
CA ASN A 158 14.17 7.64 -4.71
C ASN A 158 15.44 7.48 -5.55
#